data_7bb3cb334fae934f18487439101f412b
#
_entry.id   7bb3cb334fae934f18487439101f412b
#
_cell.length_a   1.000
_cell.length_b   1.000
_cell.length_c   1.000
_cell.angle_alpha   90.00
_cell.angle_beta   90.00
_cell.angle_gamma   90.00
#
_symmetry.space_group_name_H-M   'P 1'
#
loop_
_entity.id
_entity.type
_entity.pdbx_description
1 polymer ?
#
loop_
_entity_poly.entity_id
_entity_poly.type
_entity_poly.pdbx_seq_one_letter_code
_entity_poly.pdbx_strand_id
1 'polypeptide(L)'
;MTSELLPSAAALHLEKITKVYHKGEGEVRALDGVDLDIEAGEFLTVVGPSGSGKTTFLNILGCLDSPTDGRIVYDGRELRGLSEKERSAYRRDRISFVFQSYNLIPVLTVRENVELPLLIERKLPPREIRRRAEEIISAVGLAGKENRYPRELSGGQEQRVAIARALVKEPLVILADEPTANLDSHTAEEIVELMRGINAERGSTFVFSTHDRLVMDHARRVVTIRDGKVTADERKNGGGGNPAAAARK
;
A
#
# COMPACT_ATOMS: atom_id res chain seq x y z
N MET A 1 -19.60 -7.41 -28.19
CA MET A 1 -19.69 -6.17 -27.41
C MET A 1 -18.26 -5.84 -27.01
N THR A 2 -17.66 -4.89 -27.70
CA THR A 2 -16.27 -4.42 -27.55
C THR A 2 -16.17 -3.71 -26.20
N SER A 3 -15.32 -4.26 -25.32
CA SER A 3 -14.88 -3.58 -24.09
C SER A 3 -14.12 -2.33 -24.51
N GLU A 4 -14.71 -1.15 -24.35
CA GLU A 4 -13.98 0.10 -24.39
C GLU A 4 -12.93 0.08 -23.26
N LEU A 5 -11.67 -0.10 -23.65
CA LEU A 5 -10.53 0.14 -22.81
C LEU A 5 -10.46 1.65 -22.56
N LEU A 6 -10.93 2.09 -21.40
CA LEU A 6 -10.72 3.45 -20.92
C LEU A 6 -9.21 3.72 -20.88
N PRO A 7 -8.71 4.87 -21.34
CA PRO A 7 -7.31 5.23 -21.22
C PRO A 7 -6.98 5.42 -19.74
N SER A 8 -6.30 4.45 -19.16
CA SER A 8 -6.04 4.35 -17.73
C SER A 8 -4.92 5.28 -17.31
N ALA A 9 -5.26 6.46 -16.81
CA ALA A 9 -4.41 7.20 -15.88
C ALA A 9 -4.50 6.60 -14.45
N ALA A 10 -5.50 5.76 -14.18
CA ALA A 10 -5.75 5.12 -12.89
C ALA A 10 -4.94 3.83 -12.76
N ALA A 11 -4.15 3.72 -11.68
CA ALA A 11 -3.50 2.47 -11.29
C ALA A 11 -4.54 1.45 -10.79
N LEU A 12 -5.59 1.95 -10.12
CA LEU A 12 -6.72 1.16 -9.61
C LEU A 12 -8.03 1.86 -9.93
N HIS A 13 -8.99 1.09 -10.40
CA HIS A 13 -10.36 1.53 -10.63
C HIS A 13 -11.32 0.61 -9.87
N LEU A 14 -12.11 1.20 -8.97
CA LEU A 14 -13.11 0.52 -8.16
C LEU A 14 -14.50 0.98 -8.57
N GLU A 15 -15.39 0.04 -8.88
CA GLU A 15 -16.77 0.31 -9.29
C GLU A 15 -17.73 -0.47 -8.40
N LYS A 16 -18.56 0.26 -7.64
CA LYS A 16 -19.63 -0.24 -6.76
C LYS A 16 -19.18 -1.35 -5.80
N ILE A 17 -17.95 -1.22 -5.27
CA ILE A 17 -17.40 -2.24 -4.37
C ILE A 17 -18.28 -2.38 -3.12
N THR A 18 -18.83 -3.56 -2.95
CA THR A 18 -19.64 -3.93 -1.80
C THR A 18 -19.04 -5.13 -1.09
N LYS A 19 -19.00 -5.09 0.24
CA LYS A 19 -18.55 -6.22 1.05
C LYS A 19 -19.51 -6.47 2.20
N VAL A 20 -20.05 -7.68 2.23
CA VAL A 20 -20.93 -8.16 3.28
C VAL A 20 -20.24 -9.33 3.98
N TYR A 21 -20.19 -9.29 5.30
CA TYR A 21 -19.77 -10.42 6.13
C TYR A 21 -20.99 -11.01 6.84
N HIS A 22 -21.09 -12.33 6.84
CA HIS A 22 -22.11 -13.05 7.60
C HIS A 22 -21.52 -13.40 8.99
N LYS A 23 -22.18 -12.95 10.05
CA LYS A 23 -21.77 -13.24 11.43
C LYS A 23 -22.97 -13.81 12.21
N GLY A 24 -23.01 -15.14 12.34
CA GLY A 24 -24.18 -15.83 12.89
C GLY A 24 -25.41 -15.62 12.04
N GLU A 25 -26.53 -15.18 12.64
CA GLU A 25 -27.77 -14.84 11.94
C GLU A 25 -27.79 -13.41 11.37
N GLY A 26 -26.74 -12.61 11.58
CA GLY A 26 -26.67 -11.21 11.16
C GLY A 26 -25.73 -10.99 9.97
N GLU A 27 -26.00 -9.93 9.23
CA GLU A 27 -25.13 -9.43 8.15
C GLU A 27 -24.52 -8.10 8.55
N VAL A 28 -23.20 -7.95 8.26
CA VAL A 28 -22.50 -6.69 8.43
C VAL A 28 -22.01 -6.23 7.06
N ARG A 29 -22.59 -5.14 6.57
CA ARG A 29 -22.17 -4.50 5.32
C ARG A 29 -20.99 -3.57 5.62
N ALA A 30 -19.79 -4.08 5.41
CA ALA A 30 -18.54 -3.36 5.70
C ALA A 30 -18.19 -2.34 4.62
N LEU A 31 -18.56 -2.59 3.35
CA LEU A 31 -18.52 -1.62 2.25
C LEU A 31 -19.84 -1.68 1.50
N ASP A 32 -20.31 -0.52 1.03
CA ASP A 32 -21.61 -0.35 0.40
C ASP A 32 -21.53 0.55 -0.84
N GLY A 33 -21.14 -0.06 -1.98
CA GLY A 33 -21.13 0.60 -3.28
C GLY A 33 -20.03 1.66 -3.41
N VAL A 34 -18.80 1.34 -3.00
CA VAL A 34 -17.65 2.26 -3.11
C VAL A 34 -17.20 2.38 -4.55
N ASP A 35 -17.21 3.61 -5.08
CA ASP A 35 -16.60 4.01 -6.34
C ASP A 35 -15.37 4.86 -6.03
N LEU A 36 -14.20 4.51 -6.60
CA LEU A 36 -12.96 5.26 -6.40
C LEU A 36 -11.93 4.93 -7.48
N ASP A 37 -11.30 5.96 -8.04
CA ASP A 37 -10.13 5.85 -8.89
C ASP A 37 -8.89 6.27 -8.12
N ILE A 38 -7.81 5.49 -8.21
CA ILE A 38 -6.51 5.80 -7.62
C ILE A 38 -5.49 5.88 -8.74
N GLU A 39 -4.86 7.04 -8.90
CA GLU A 39 -3.90 7.29 -9.96
C GLU A 39 -2.51 6.71 -9.63
N ALA A 40 -1.73 6.38 -10.65
CA ALA A 40 -0.35 5.95 -10.46
C ALA A 40 0.48 7.07 -9.83
N GLY A 41 1.28 6.75 -8.81
CA GLY A 41 2.09 7.72 -8.07
C GLY A 41 1.29 8.57 -7.07
N GLU A 42 0.04 8.23 -6.80
CA GLU A 42 -0.78 8.97 -5.83
C GLU A 42 -0.34 8.67 -4.39
N PHE A 43 -0.42 9.70 -3.54
CA PHE A 43 -0.21 9.61 -2.09
C PHE A 43 -1.55 9.90 -1.41
N LEU A 44 -2.33 8.84 -1.21
CA LEU A 44 -3.73 8.88 -0.79
C LEU A 44 -3.88 8.41 0.65
N THR A 45 -4.70 9.11 1.43
CA THR A 45 -5.09 8.69 2.78
C THR A 45 -6.58 8.41 2.85
N VAL A 46 -6.94 7.24 3.37
CA VAL A 46 -8.31 6.83 3.68
C VAL A 46 -8.54 7.01 5.17
N VAL A 47 -9.53 7.84 5.51
CA VAL A 47 -9.86 8.19 6.89
C VAL A 47 -11.30 7.82 7.22
N GLY A 48 -11.62 7.78 8.50
CA GLY A 48 -12.98 7.50 9.00
C GLY A 48 -12.95 6.93 10.41
N PRO A 49 -14.10 6.90 11.11
CA PRO A 49 -14.18 6.36 12.46
C PRO A 49 -13.82 4.86 12.52
N SER A 50 -13.60 4.35 13.73
CA SER A 50 -13.43 2.90 13.92
C SER A 50 -14.67 2.16 13.41
N GLY A 51 -14.47 1.04 12.71
CA GLY A 51 -15.55 0.25 12.13
C GLY A 51 -16.15 0.81 10.83
N SER A 52 -15.64 1.92 10.28
CA SER A 52 -16.19 2.51 9.03
C SER A 52 -15.92 1.70 7.75
N GLY A 53 -15.08 0.66 7.80
CA GLY A 53 -14.74 -0.18 6.65
C GLY A 53 -13.33 0.01 6.08
N LYS A 54 -12.46 0.86 6.65
CA LYS A 54 -11.11 1.15 6.14
C LYS A 54 -10.25 -0.11 5.97
N THR A 55 -10.15 -0.92 7.00
CA THR A 55 -9.36 -2.17 6.94
C THR A 55 -9.92 -3.14 5.91
N THR A 56 -11.26 -3.25 5.81
CA THR A 56 -11.92 -4.05 4.75
C THR A 56 -11.57 -3.51 3.38
N PHE A 57 -11.59 -2.19 3.21
CA PHE A 57 -11.21 -1.52 1.96
C PHE A 57 -9.76 -1.84 1.58
N LEU A 58 -8.80 -1.69 2.52
CA LEU A 58 -7.40 -2.05 2.28
C LEU A 58 -7.23 -3.54 1.97
N ASN A 59 -7.95 -4.43 2.65
CA ASN A 59 -7.89 -5.87 2.41
C ASN A 59 -8.36 -6.23 0.99
N ILE A 60 -9.40 -5.58 0.50
CA ILE A 60 -9.90 -5.77 -0.87
C ILE A 60 -8.88 -5.22 -1.87
N LEU A 61 -8.38 -4.00 -1.67
CA LEU A 61 -7.28 -3.46 -2.48
C LEU A 61 -6.05 -4.38 -2.46
N GLY A 62 -5.77 -4.95 -1.32
CA GLY A 62 -4.63 -5.85 -1.13
C GLY A 62 -4.81 -7.26 -1.69
N CYS A 63 -5.96 -7.58 -2.30
CA CYS A 63 -6.29 -8.95 -2.69
C CYS A 63 -6.20 -9.96 -1.52
N LEU A 64 -6.33 -9.50 -0.27
CA LEU A 64 -6.43 -10.33 0.92
C LEU A 64 -7.87 -10.83 1.11
N ASP A 65 -8.83 -10.07 0.62
CA ASP A 65 -10.24 -10.41 0.60
C ASP A 65 -10.83 -10.08 -0.79
N SER A 66 -12.04 -10.54 -1.06
CA SER A 66 -12.75 -10.27 -2.30
C SER A 66 -14.03 -9.48 -2.01
N PRO A 67 -14.41 -8.55 -2.89
CA PRO A 67 -15.73 -7.92 -2.77
C PRO A 67 -16.82 -8.97 -2.93
N THR A 68 -17.95 -8.73 -2.26
CA THR A 68 -19.19 -9.51 -2.46
C THR A 68 -19.82 -9.14 -3.79
N ASP A 69 -19.77 -7.86 -4.15
CA ASP A 69 -20.23 -7.34 -5.45
C ASP A 69 -19.37 -6.13 -5.87
N GLY A 70 -19.53 -5.73 -7.13
CA GLY A 70 -18.73 -4.67 -7.75
C GLY A 70 -17.53 -5.20 -8.52
N ARG A 71 -16.74 -4.27 -9.07
CA ARG A 71 -15.61 -4.56 -9.94
C ARG A 71 -14.37 -3.79 -9.51
N ILE A 72 -13.22 -4.46 -9.52
CA ILE A 72 -11.94 -3.84 -9.28
C ILE A 72 -10.98 -4.15 -10.44
N VAL A 73 -10.37 -3.12 -10.98
CA VAL A 73 -9.41 -3.20 -12.09
C VAL A 73 -8.08 -2.61 -11.64
N TYR A 74 -7.00 -3.34 -11.84
CA TYR A 74 -5.62 -2.91 -11.58
C TYR A 74 -4.86 -2.82 -12.89
N ASP A 75 -4.33 -1.66 -13.23
CA ASP A 75 -3.53 -1.47 -14.44
C ASP A 75 -4.17 -2.13 -15.68
N GLY A 76 -5.48 -1.89 -15.86
CA GLY A 76 -6.29 -2.46 -16.93
C GLY A 76 -6.70 -3.93 -16.76
N ARG A 77 -6.24 -4.64 -15.70
CA ARG A 77 -6.61 -6.04 -15.44
C ARG A 77 -7.73 -6.14 -14.40
N GLU A 78 -8.86 -6.69 -14.79
CA GLU A 78 -9.94 -6.99 -13.86
C GLU A 78 -9.58 -8.20 -12.98
N LEU A 79 -9.86 -8.06 -11.66
CA LEU A 79 -9.58 -9.11 -10.67
C LEU A 79 -10.81 -9.95 -10.33
N ARG A 80 -11.99 -9.63 -10.88
CA ARG A 80 -13.21 -10.41 -10.65
C ARG A 80 -13.05 -11.81 -11.26
N GLY A 81 -13.47 -12.82 -10.52
CA GLY A 81 -13.44 -14.22 -10.99
C GLY A 81 -12.07 -14.90 -10.91
N LEU A 82 -11.02 -14.21 -10.46
CA LEU A 82 -9.74 -14.85 -10.21
C LEU A 82 -9.85 -15.87 -9.07
N SER A 83 -9.25 -17.03 -9.27
CA SER A 83 -9.04 -18.03 -8.23
C SER A 83 -8.15 -17.47 -7.12
N GLU A 84 -8.19 -18.08 -5.93
CA GLU A 84 -7.34 -17.69 -4.80
C GLU A 84 -5.85 -17.75 -5.18
N LYS A 85 -5.44 -18.73 -5.97
CA LYS A 85 -4.07 -18.88 -6.48
C LYS A 85 -3.66 -17.69 -7.37
N GLU A 86 -4.54 -17.24 -8.25
CA GLU A 86 -4.29 -16.11 -9.15
C GLU A 86 -4.24 -14.78 -8.37
N ARG A 87 -5.16 -14.57 -7.41
CA ARG A 87 -5.14 -13.41 -6.52
C ARG A 87 -3.87 -13.36 -5.69
N SER A 88 -3.46 -14.51 -5.13
CA SER A 88 -2.23 -14.62 -4.36
C SER A 88 -0.98 -14.32 -5.23
N ALA A 89 -0.97 -14.78 -6.48
CA ALA A 89 0.09 -14.47 -7.42
C ALA A 89 0.10 -12.96 -7.76
N TYR A 90 -1.07 -12.38 -8.01
CA TYR A 90 -1.20 -10.95 -8.30
C TYR A 90 -0.72 -10.08 -7.12
N ARG A 91 -1.19 -10.40 -5.88
CA ARG A 91 -0.75 -9.75 -4.65
C ARG A 91 0.76 -9.83 -4.49
N ARG A 92 1.34 -11.03 -4.63
CA ARG A 92 2.79 -11.23 -4.55
C ARG A 92 3.55 -10.31 -5.50
N ASP A 93 3.10 -10.19 -6.74
CA ASP A 93 3.83 -9.53 -7.82
C ASP A 93 3.60 -8.00 -7.87
N ARG A 94 2.44 -7.51 -7.42
CA ARG A 94 2.00 -6.13 -7.69
C ARG A 94 1.68 -5.30 -6.45
N ILE A 95 1.43 -5.93 -5.29
CA ILE A 95 0.93 -5.24 -4.10
C ILE A 95 1.89 -5.46 -2.95
N SER A 96 2.19 -4.42 -2.19
CA SER A 96 2.95 -4.51 -0.94
C SER A 96 2.16 -3.94 0.22
N PHE A 97 2.54 -4.37 1.42
CA PHE A 97 1.92 -3.92 2.66
C PHE A 97 2.97 -3.37 3.63
N VAL A 98 2.59 -2.30 4.32
CA VAL A 98 3.26 -1.78 5.50
C VAL A 98 2.25 -1.82 6.64
N PHE A 99 2.54 -2.59 7.68
CA PHE A 99 1.63 -2.81 8.81
C PHE A 99 2.06 -2.02 10.04
N GLN A 100 1.12 -1.73 10.92
CA GLN A 100 1.34 -1.12 12.22
C GLN A 100 2.37 -1.89 13.07
N SER A 101 2.33 -3.22 13.06
CA SER A 101 3.22 -4.10 13.86
C SER A 101 4.50 -4.50 13.13
N TYR A 102 4.88 -3.79 12.05
CA TYR A 102 6.05 -4.02 11.20
C TYR A 102 6.08 -5.40 10.54
N ASN A 103 5.67 -6.46 11.23
CA ASN A 103 5.62 -7.86 10.78
C ASN A 103 6.95 -8.35 10.20
N LEU A 104 8.06 -7.96 10.84
CA LEU A 104 9.38 -8.47 10.49
C LEU A 104 9.53 -9.90 10.98
N ILE A 105 10.29 -10.70 10.24
CA ILE A 105 10.64 -12.05 10.65
C ILE A 105 11.82 -11.95 11.62
N PRO A 106 11.65 -12.27 12.92
CA PRO A 106 12.62 -11.91 13.95
C PRO A 106 13.94 -12.70 13.87
N VAL A 107 13.93 -13.85 13.19
CA VAL A 107 15.12 -14.71 12.99
C VAL A 107 15.91 -14.35 11.73
N LEU A 108 15.40 -13.41 10.93
CA LEU A 108 16.06 -12.88 9.73
C LEU A 108 16.67 -11.51 10.04
N THR A 109 17.84 -11.25 9.46
CA THR A 109 18.48 -9.94 9.48
C THR A 109 17.67 -8.90 8.70
N VAL A 110 18.05 -7.62 8.79
CA VAL A 110 17.48 -6.53 7.97
C VAL A 110 17.53 -6.89 6.49
N ARG A 111 18.71 -7.31 5.99
CA ARG A 111 18.89 -7.69 4.58
C ARG A 111 17.95 -8.82 4.21
N GLU A 112 17.93 -9.91 4.96
CA GLU A 112 17.11 -11.08 4.67
C GLU A 112 15.61 -10.77 4.70
N ASN A 113 15.15 -9.91 5.63
CA ASN A 113 13.77 -9.43 5.63
C ASN A 113 13.42 -8.66 4.34
N VAL A 114 14.36 -7.83 3.84
CA VAL A 114 14.16 -7.04 2.62
C VAL A 114 14.27 -7.89 1.36
N GLU A 115 15.18 -8.87 1.32
CA GLU A 115 15.35 -9.80 0.18
C GLU A 115 14.17 -10.76 0.02
N LEU A 116 13.46 -11.08 1.10
CA LEU A 116 12.45 -12.13 1.15
C LEU A 116 11.37 -12.05 0.04
N PRO A 117 10.77 -10.89 -0.26
CA PRO A 117 9.79 -10.79 -1.35
C PRO A 117 10.37 -11.21 -2.71
N LEU A 118 11.60 -10.81 -3.02
CA LEU A 118 12.28 -11.15 -4.27
C LEU A 118 12.63 -12.64 -4.35
N LEU A 119 13.02 -13.24 -3.21
CA LEU A 119 13.27 -14.68 -3.13
C LEU A 119 12.01 -15.51 -3.38
N ILE A 120 10.86 -15.04 -2.89
CA ILE A 120 9.55 -15.67 -3.11
C ILE A 120 9.12 -15.57 -4.60
N GLU A 121 9.40 -14.46 -5.25
CA GLU A 121 9.10 -14.27 -6.68
C GLU A 121 9.92 -15.18 -7.60
N ARG A 122 11.14 -15.53 -7.22
CA ARG A 122 12.06 -16.40 -7.97
C ARG A 122 12.35 -15.92 -9.41
N LYS A 123 12.33 -14.61 -9.63
CA LYS A 123 12.53 -14.01 -10.97
C LYS A 123 13.94 -13.50 -11.20
N LEU A 124 14.71 -13.28 -10.14
CA LEU A 124 16.00 -12.61 -10.18
C LEU A 124 17.13 -13.52 -9.68
N PRO A 125 18.36 -13.36 -10.22
CA PRO A 125 19.52 -14.06 -9.70
C PRO A 125 19.95 -13.49 -8.34
N PRO A 126 20.62 -14.28 -7.46
CA PRO A 126 20.99 -13.86 -6.10
C PRO A 126 21.77 -12.54 -6.01
N ARG A 127 22.66 -12.27 -6.96
CA ARG A 127 23.43 -11.03 -7.02
C ARG A 127 22.52 -9.79 -7.18
N GLU A 128 21.52 -9.91 -8.05
CA GLU A 128 20.57 -8.82 -8.30
C GLU A 128 19.62 -8.59 -7.12
N ILE A 129 19.16 -9.66 -6.46
CA ILE A 129 18.36 -9.60 -5.23
C ILE A 129 19.14 -8.81 -4.17
N ARG A 130 20.40 -9.18 -3.94
CA ARG A 130 21.25 -8.52 -2.96
C ARG A 130 21.48 -7.05 -3.30
N ARG A 131 21.80 -6.71 -4.55
CA ARG A 131 22.00 -5.33 -5.00
C ARG A 131 20.76 -4.47 -4.72
N ARG A 132 19.58 -4.94 -5.13
CA ARG A 132 18.32 -4.22 -4.88
C ARG A 132 18.01 -4.04 -3.40
N ALA A 133 18.26 -5.07 -2.60
CA ALA A 133 18.06 -4.98 -1.16
C ALA A 133 19.00 -3.93 -0.53
N GLU A 134 20.29 -3.92 -0.89
CA GLU A 134 21.26 -2.97 -0.38
C GLU A 134 20.93 -1.52 -0.79
N GLU A 135 20.50 -1.31 -2.03
CA GLU A 135 20.06 0.01 -2.53
C GLU A 135 18.84 0.53 -1.75
N ILE A 136 17.81 -0.30 -1.54
CA ILE A 136 16.63 0.14 -0.83
C ILE A 136 16.88 0.33 0.67
N ILE A 137 17.70 -0.51 1.30
CA ILE A 137 18.13 -0.36 2.70
C ILE A 137 18.85 0.97 2.90
N SER A 138 19.71 1.34 1.97
CA SER A 138 20.39 2.65 1.99
C SER A 138 19.38 3.80 1.79
N ALA A 139 18.44 3.66 0.85
CA ALA A 139 17.42 4.68 0.56
C ALA A 139 16.48 4.96 1.76
N VAL A 140 16.24 3.97 2.62
CA VAL A 140 15.46 4.18 3.85
C VAL A 140 16.32 4.60 5.05
N GLY A 141 17.60 4.90 4.86
CA GLY A 141 18.52 5.39 5.90
C GLY A 141 19.00 4.31 6.88
N LEU A 142 19.12 3.07 6.42
CA LEU A 142 19.58 1.93 7.24
C LEU A 142 20.94 1.37 6.77
N ALA A 143 21.72 2.14 6.00
CA ALA A 143 23.07 1.75 5.59
C ALA A 143 23.94 1.39 6.81
N GLY A 144 24.66 0.26 6.74
CA GLY A 144 25.47 -0.27 7.83
C GLY A 144 24.71 -1.11 8.87
N LYS A 145 23.38 -1.31 8.69
CA LYS A 145 22.54 -2.12 9.58
C LYS A 145 22.05 -3.43 8.94
N GLU A 146 22.55 -3.78 7.77
CA GLU A 146 22.09 -4.90 6.94
C GLU A 146 22.11 -6.25 7.66
N ASN A 147 23.07 -6.43 8.57
CA ASN A 147 23.29 -7.67 9.32
C ASN A 147 22.67 -7.65 10.72
N ARG A 148 21.98 -6.57 11.12
CA ARG A 148 21.26 -6.50 12.39
C ARG A 148 19.96 -7.31 12.33
N TYR A 149 19.56 -7.84 13.47
CA TYR A 149 18.26 -8.47 13.65
C TYR A 149 17.22 -7.46 14.14
N PRO A 150 15.91 -7.68 13.92
CA PRO A 150 14.86 -6.77 14.37
C PRO A 150 14.98 -6.37 15.84
N ARG A 151 15.27 -7.32 16.75
CA ARG A 151 15.46 -7.06 18.19
C ARG A 151 16.59 -6.08 18.54
N GLU A 152 17.45 -5.75 17.60
CA GLU A 152 18.58 -4.82 17.76
C GLU A 152 18.26 -3.43 17.20
N LEU A 153 17.02 -3.20 16.74
CA LEU A 153 16.57 -1.98 16.10
C LEU A 153 15.59 -1.22 17.01
N SER A 154 15.52 0.09 16.83
CA SER A 154 14.40 0.87 17.38
C SER A 154 13.13 0.67 16.55
N GLY A 155 11.95 1.00 17.09
CA GLY A 155 10.69 0.88 16.38
C GLY A 155 10.66 1.63 15.03
N GLY A 156 11.22 2.85 14.99
CA GLY A 156 11.36 3.58 13.73
C GLY A 156 12.29 2.90 12.72
N GLN A 157 13.35 2.22 13.19
CA GLN A 157 14.23 1.44 12.32
C GLN A 157 13.53 0.16 11.82
N GLU A 158 12.78 -0.52 12.67
CA GLU A 158 11.96 -1.66 12.25
C GLU A 158 10.92 -1.25 11.18
N GLN A 159 10.28 -0.07 11.36
CA GLN A 159 9.37 0.47 10.36
C GLN A 159 10.06 0.78 9.04
N ARG A 160 11.26 1.36 9.08
CA ARG A 160 12.08 1.58 7.86
C ARG A 160 12.41 0.25 7.15
N VAL A 161 12.69 -0.83 7.88
CA VAL A 161 12.87 -2.17 7.30
C VAL A 161 11.58 -2.67 6.65
N ALA A 162 10.42 -2.49 7.29
CA ALA A 162 9.12 -2.88 6.73
C ALA A 162 8.82 -2.10 5.44
N ILE A 163 9.14 -0.81 5.39
CA ILE A 163 9.02 0.02 4.19
C ILE A 163 9.98 -0.46 3.09
N ALA A 164 11.25 -0.72 3.41
CA ALA A 164 12.22 -1.27 2.47
C ALA A 164 11.76 -2.59 1.86
N ARG A 165 11.27 -3.51 2.70
CA ARG A 165 10.69 -4.79 2.28
C ARG A 165 9.49 -4.60 1.34
N ALA A 166 8.66 -3.60 1.60
CA ALA A 166 7.52 -3.29 0.74
C ALA A 166 7.93 -2.76 -0.64
N LEU A 167 9.01 -1.98 -0.69
CA LEU A 167 9.49 -1.27 -1.89
C LEU A 167 10.36 -2.12 -2.82
N VAL A 168 11.09 -3.11 -2.28
CA VAL A 168 12.18 -3.81 -2.98
C VAL A 168 11.75 -4.49 -4.28
N LYS A 169 10.48 -4.88 -4.39
CA LYS A 169 9.92 -5.51 -5.59
C LYS A 169 9.25 -4.53 -6.56
N GLU A 170 9.32 -3.21 -6.31
CA GLU A 170 8.72 -2.17 -7.13
C GLU A 170 7.22 -2.42 -7.38
N PRO A 171 6.40 -2.47 -6.32
CA PRO A 171 4.98 -2.80 -6.45
C PRO A 171 4.22 -1.69 -7.16
N LEU A 172 3.05 -2.03 -7.75
CA LEU A 172 2.11 -1.06 -8.32
C LEU A 172 1.52 -0.16 -7.23
N VAL A 173 1.22 -0.75 -6.06
CA VAL A 173 0.66 -0.03 -4.91
C VAL A 173 1.22 -0.56 -3.60
N ILE A 174 1.43 0.36 -2.65
CA ILE A 174 1.81 0.08 -1.27
C ILE A 174 0.63 0.48 -0.39
N LEU A 175 0.10 -0.50 0.33
CA LEU A 175 -1.00 -0.33 1.28
C LEU A 175 -0.42 -0.23 2.69
N ALA A 176 -0.66 0.88 3.35
CA ALA A 176 -0.12 1.16 4.68
C ALA A 176 -1.27 1.28 5.69
N ASP A 177 -1.38 0.30 6.58
CA ASP A 177 -2.40 0.29 7.64
C ASP A 177 -1.78 0.78 8.94
N GLU A 178 -2.17 1.99 9.37
CA GLU A 178 -1.71 2.69 10.57
C GLU A 178 -0.16 2.68 10.72
N PRO A 179 0.62 3.12 9.72
CA PRO A 179 2.07 2.89 9.67
C PRO A 179 2.88 3.67 10.72
N THR A 180 2.24 4.62 11.42
CA THR A 180 2.87 5.49 12.44
C THR A 180 2.37 5.22 13.85
N ALA A 181 1.35 4.38 14.03
CA ALA A 181 0.64 4.26 15.32
C ALA A 181 1.49 3.76 16.51
N ASN A 182 2.60 3.06 16.25
CA ASN A 182 3.51 2.57 17.29
C ASN A 182 4.79 3.42 17.45
N LEU A 183 4.81 4.63 16.89
CA LEU A 183 5.96 5.52 16.88
C LEU A 183 5.68 6.78 17.72
N ASP A 184 6.73 7.36 18.28
CA ASP A 184 6.65 8.71 18.82
C ASP A 184 6.48 9.73 17.67
N SER A 185 6.01 10.94 18.01
CA SER A 185 5.64 11.95 17.01
C SER A 185 6.78 12.36 16.09
N HIS A 186 8.01 12.46 16.60
CA HIS A 186 9.18 12.83 15.80
C HIS A 186 9.53 11.72 14.81
N THR A 187 9.61 10.47 15.27
CA THR A 187 9.87 9.30 14.43
C THR A 187 8.75 9.09 13.40
N ALA A 188 7.49 9.32 13.79
CA ALA A 188 6.35 9.27 12.88
C ALA A 188 6.48 10.27 11.72
N GLU A 189 6.89 11.52 12.03
CA GLU A 189 7.13 12.55 11.02
C GLU A 189 8.24 12.15 10.05
N GLU A 190 9.38 11.65 10.56
CA GLU A 190 10.47 11.14 9.70
C GLU A 190 10.00 10.01 8.78
N ILE A 191 9.16 9.10 9.26
CA ILE A 191 8.64 7.99 8.46
C ILE A 191 7.71 8.48 7.36
N VAL A 192 6.82 9.43 7.66
CA VAL A 192 5.91 10.00 6.64
C VAL A 192 6.68 10.77 5.59
N GLU A 193 7.67 11.60 6.00
CA GLU A 193 8.55 12.33 5.08
C GLU A 193 9.36 11.37 4.20
N LEU A 194 9.90 10.28 4.76
CA LEU A 194 10.59 9.24 3.99
C LEU A 194 9.66 8.66 2.91
N MET A 195 8.44 8.25 3.27
CA MET A 195 7.49 7.68 2.31
C MET A 195 7.08 8.70 1.24
N ARG A 196 6.93 9.98 1.61
CA ARG A 196 6.64 11.07 0.68
C ARG A 196 7.80 11.31 -0.30
N GLY A 197 9.04 11.30 0.19
CA GLY A 197 10.24 11.39 -0.64
C GLY A 197 10.32 10.26 -1.65
N ILE A 198 10.10 9.02 -1.22
CA ILE A 198 10.07 7.84 -2.08
C ILE A 198 8.93 7.92 -3.12
N ASN A 199 7.74 8.38 -2.72
CA ASN A 199 6.64 8.62 -3.66
C ASN A 199 7.04 9.62 -4.74
N ALA A 200 7.68 10.73 -4.37
CA ALA A 200 8.09 11.76 -5.30
C ALA A 200 9.21 11.29 -6.26
N GLU A 201 10.21 10.56 -5.74
CA GLU A 201 11.38 10.13 -6.51
C GLU A 201 11.09 8.92 -7.41
N ARG A 202 10.32 7.94 -6.91
CA ARG A 202 10.09 6.66 -7.58
C ARG A 202 8.72 6.54 -8.25
N GLY A 203 7.81 7.49 -8.03
CA GLY A 203 6.44 7.42 -8.53
C GLY A 203 5.62 6.28 -7.91
N SER A 204 6.01 5.78 -6.73
CA SER A 204 5.30 4.69 -6.05
C SER A 204 3.94 5.16 -5.55
N THR A 205 2.89 4.38 -5.77
CA THR A 205 1.53 4.69 -5.27
C THR A 205 1.40 4.24 -3.82
N PHE A 206 0.95 5.14 -2.94
CA PHE A 206 0.68 4.83 -1.54
C PHE A 206 -0.79 5.05 -1.21
N VAL A 207 -1.39 4.08 -0.52
CA VAL A 207 -2.74 4.18 0.06
C VAL A 207 -2.64 3.90 1.56
N PHE A 208 -2.89 4.91 2.35
CA PHE A 208 -2.86 4.82 3.82
C PHE A 208 -4.27 4.61 4.36
N SER A 209 -4.38 3.80 5.41
CA SER A 209 -5.52 3.81 6.33
C SER A 209 -5.01 4.34 7.65
N THR A 210 -5.49 5.49 8.08
CA THR A 210 -5.05 6.09 9.35
C THR A 210 -6.08 7.07 9.90
N HIS A 211 -5.96 7.33 11.20
CA HIS A 211 -6.62 8.44 11.89
C HIS A 211 -5.61 9.51 12.34
N ASP A 212 -4.32 9.32 12.03
CA ASP A 212 -3.25 10.24 12.39
C ASP A 212 -3.28 11.49 11.50
N ARG A 213 -3.40 12.65 12.13
CA ARG A 213 -3.42 13.96 11.46
C ARG A 213 -2.13 14.23 10.70
N LEU A 214 -1.00 13.77 11.22
CA LEU A 214 0.29 13.94 10.57
C LEU A 214 0.29 13.32 9.17
N VAL A 215 -0.14 12.07 9.03
CA VAL A 215 -0.23 11.39 7.73
C VAL A 215 -1.25 12.09 6.83
N MET A 216 -2.40 12.48 7.40
CA MET A 216 -3.43 13.23 6.67
C MET A 216 -2.90 14.56 6.13
N ASP A 217 -2.09 15.29 6.90
CA ASP A 217 -1.55 16.59 6.50
C ASP A 217 -0.55 16.49 5.36
N HIS A 218 0.19 15.41 5.27
CA HIS A 218 1.13 15.11 4.19
C HIS A 218 0.47 14.47 2.95
N ALA A 219 -0.78 13.99 3.06
CA ALA A 219 -1.52 13.41 1.95
C ALA A 219 -1.90 14.47 0.91
N ARG A 220 -1.79 14.13 -0.37
CA ARG A 220 -2.27 14.95 -1.49
C ARG A 220 -3.78 14.77 -1.72
N ARG A 221 -4.33 13.66 -1.26
CA ARG A 221 -5.75 13.34 -1.36
C ARG A 221 -6.22 12.61 -0.12
N VAL A 222 -7.37 13.02 0.40
CA VAL A 222 -7.99 12.41 1.58
C VAL A 222 -9.38 11.91 1.18
N VAL A 223 -9.60 10.61 1.34
CA VAL A 223 -10.89 9.95 1.10
C VAL A 223 -11.49 9.57 2.45
N THR A 224 -12.69 10.03 2.73
CA THR A 224 -13.40 9.71 3.98
C THR A 224 -14.37 8.57 3.75
N ILE A 225 -14.20 7.48 4.51
CA ILE A 225 -15.15 6.37 4.54
C ILE A 225 -15.95 6.43 5.84
N ARG A 226 -17.28 6.41 5.73
CA ARG A 226 -18.21 6.31 6.85
C ARG A 226 -19.30 5.29 6.51
N ASP A 227 -19.55 4.37 7.44
CA ASP A 227 -20.57 3.32 7.29
C ASP A 227 -20.47 2.57 5.94
N GLY A 228 -19.22 2.25 5.56
CA GLY A 228 -18.91 1.52 4.33
C GLY A 228 -19.00 2.33 3.03
N LYS A 229 -19.28 3.64 3.09
CA LYS A 229 -19.43 4.52 1.91
C LYS A 229 -18.34 5.60 1.87
N VAL A 230 -17.92 5.98 0.67
CA VAL A 230 -17.14 7.21 0.48
C VAL A 230 -18.07 8.40 0.67
N THR A 231 -17.78 9.24 1.66
CA THR A 231 -18.59 10.43 2.00
C THR A 231 -17.91 11.74 1.61
N ALA A 232 -16.59 11.74 1.45
CA ALA A 232 -15.81 12.85 0.93
C ALA A 232 -14.58 12.34 0.19
N ASP A 233 -14.15 13.09 -0.81
CA ASP A 233 -12.94 12.84 -1.60
C ASP A 233 -12.32 14.19 -1.94
N GLU A 234 -11.28 14.56 -1.18
CA GLU A 234 -10.70 15.90 -1.20
C GLU A 234 -9.26 15.84 -1.70
N ARG A 235 -8.99 16.53 -2.81
CA ARG A 235 -7.62 16.78 -3.28
C ARG A 235 -7.11 18.07 -2.67
N LYS A 236 -5.99 18.00 -1.93
CA LYS A 236 -5.35 19.20 -1.39
C LYS A 236 -4.65 19.97 -2.49
N ASN A 237 -5.06 21.19 -2.74
CA ASN A 237 -4.39 22.14 -3.63
C ASN A 237 -3.05 22.55 -2.98
N GLY A 238 -1.96 21.86 -3.34
CA GLY A 238 -0.61 22.12 -2.83
C GLY A 238 0.45 21.53 -3.72
N GLY A 239 0.93 22.31 -4.66
CA GLY A 239 2.25 22.28 -5.31
C GLY A 239 2.81 20.95 -5.80
N GLY A 240 2.84 20.77 -7.12
CA GLY A 240 3.68 19.77 -7.77
C GLY A 240 2.92 18.79 -8.63
N GLY A 241 2.78 19.17 -9.91
CA GLY A 241 2.36 18.21 -10.95
C GLY A 241 3.26 16.99 -10.93
N ASN A 242 2.66 15.84 -11.17
CA ASN A 242 3.34 14.54 -11.24
C ASN A 242 4.46 14.58 -12.31
N PRO A 243 5.76 14.59 -11.95
CA PRO A 243 6.85 14.61 -12.94
C PRO A 243 6.94 13.30 -13.74
N ALA A 244 6.31 12.22 -13.31
CA ALA A 244 6.39 10.92 -13.98
C ALA A 244 5.51 10.81 -15.24
N ALA A 245 4.51 11.69 -15.43
CA ALA A 245 3.68 11.71 -16.64
C ALA A 245 4.41 12.30 -17.87
N ALA A 246 5.50 13.03 -17.67
CA ALA A 246 6.27 13.68 -18.75
C ALA A 246 7.36 12.82 -19.40
N ALA A 247 7.71 11.66 -18.81
CA ALA A 247 8.84 10.83 -19.25
C ALA A 247 8.46 9.61 -20.09
N ARG A 248 7.18 9.45 -20.46
CA ARG A 248 6.72 8.37 -21.36
C ARG A 248 6.05 8.97 -22.61
N LYS A 249 6.84 9.63 -23.43
CA LYS A 249 6.54 9.88 -24.83
C LYS A 249 7.59 9.26 -25.71
#